data_d3ef7b160de9a03cda734c1fbfbfc3f0
#
_entry.id   d3ef7b160de9a03cda734c1fbfbfc3f0
#
_cell.length_a   1.000
_cell.length_b   1.000
_cell.length_c   1.000
_cell.angle_alpha   90.00
_cell.angle_beta   90.00
_cell.angle_gamma   90.00
#
_symmetry.space_group_name_H-M   'P 1'
#
loop_
_entity.id
_entity.type
_entity.pdbx_description
1 polymer ?
#
loop_
_entity_poly.entity_id
_entity_poly.type
_entity_poly.pdbx_seq_one_letter_code
_entity_poly.pdbx_strand_id
1 'polypeptide(L)'
;YAGNLENFKEIENNPNYKFIKCDIRDRKKIDEIFHLYDIDVVINFAAESHVDRSIEEPEVFLTTNIIGTQVLLDAAKKFWKVNPNDKYCKEYKPGVKFLQISTDEVYGALGKTGMFVETMPLMPNSPYSASKASADMIVRAYHKTYGFPINITRCSNNYGPYQFPEKLIPLMINNCLKEKELPVYGDGMQVRDWLHVSDHCSAIDTVLHKGVDGEVYNIGGNNEKANIDIVKLIIRTLGKSENLIKYVKDRPGHDRRYAIDNTKITTELGWKPVYTFEQGIKETIQWYLDNTEWIENIVSGDYV
;
A
#
# COMPACT_ATOMS: atom_id res chain seq x y z
N TYR A 1 7.26 9.40 8.41
CA TYR A 1 7.69 8.80 9.69
C TYR A 1 8.07 7.32 9.57
N ALA A 2 7.45 6.60 8.66
CA ALA A 2 7.72 5.16 8.47
C ALA A 2 8.78 4.86 7.39
N GLY A 3 9.42 5.87 6.83
CA GLY A 3 10.51 5.70 5.88
C GLY A 3 11.78 5.22 6.59
N ASN A 4 12.35 4.10 6.11
CA ASN A 4 13.54 3.51 6.71
C ASN A 4 14.55 3.15 5.61
N LEU A 5 15.70 3.82 5.59
CA LEU A 5 16.76 3.59 4.61
C LEU A 5 17.45 2.23 4.78
N GLU A 6 17.36 1.60 5.96
CA GLU A 6 17.87 0.25 6.16
C GLU A 6 17.23 -0.79 5.23
N ASN A 7 16.00 -0.54 4.77
CA ASN A 7 15.32 -1.39 3.81
C ASN A 7 16.01 -1.45 2.44
N PHE A 8 16.93 -0.52 2.17
CA PHE A 8 17.65 -0.40 0.90
C PHE A 8 19.13 -0.80 0.98
N LYS A 9 19.63 -1.28 2.14
CA LYS A 9 21.02 -1.68 2.32
C LYS A 9 21.53 -2.64 1.24
N GLU A 10 20.70 -3.57 0.79
CA GLU A 10 21.09 -4.55 -0.25
C GLU A 10 21.32 -3.91 -1.63
N ILE A 11 20.69 -2.78 -1.90
CA ILE A 11 20.75 -2.11 -3.19
C ILE A 11 21.42 -0.75 -3.17
N GLU A 12 21.82 -0.25 -2.00
CA GLU A 12 22.39 1.10 -1.86
C GLU A 12 23.62 1.38 -2.72
N ASN A 13 24.43 0.33 -2.99
CA ASN A 13 25.62 0.39 -3.83
C ASN A 13 25.37 0.02 -5.30
N ASN A 14 24.11 -0.24 -5.69
CA ASN A 14 23.77 -0.53 -7.08
C ASN A 14 23.88 0.76 -7.91
N PRO A 15 24.66 0.78 -9.01
CA PRO A 15 24.84 2.00 -9.84
C PRO A 15 23.53 2.51 -10.48
N ASN A 16 22.51 1.66 -10.57
CA ASN A 16 21.19 2.01 -11.09
C ASN A 16 20.23 2.51 -9.98
N TYR A 17 20.66 2.52 -8.70
CA TYR A 17 19.88 3.01 -7.59
C TYR A 17 20.33 4.40 -7.17
N LYS A 18 19.37 5.28 -6.94
CA LYS A 18 19.61 6.60 -6.36
C LYS A 18 18.49 6.99 -5.43
N PHE A 19 18.83 7.32 -4.20
CA PHE A 19 17.90 7.86 -3.22
C PHE A 19 17.90 9.40 -3.25
N ILE A 20 16.71 10.00 -3.27
CA ILE A 20 16.52 11.45 -3.13
C ILE A 20 15.44 11.68 -2.08
N LYS A 21 15.81 12.24 -0.93
CA LYS A 21 14.86 12.64 0.10
C LYS A 21 14.07 13.87 -0.36
N CYS A 22 12.77 13.69 -0.62
CA CYS A 22 11.87 14.73 -1.09
C CYS A 22 10.45 14.48 -0.59
N ASP A 23 9.76 15.54 -0.21
CA ASP A 23 8.30 15.50 0.01
C ASP A 23 7.60 15.59 -1.35
N ILE A 24 6.67 14.67 -1.64
CA ILE A 24 5.92 14.68 -2.90
C ILE A 24 5.05 15.93 -3.07
N ARG A 25 4.80 16.69 -1.99
CA ARG A 25 4.08 17.96 -2.02
C ARG A 25 4.97 19.13 -2.48
N ASP A 26 6.30 18.97 -2.43
CA ASP A 26 7.25 19.98 -2.88
C ASP A 26 7.33 20.02 -4.40
N ARG A 27 6.43 20.79 -5.01
CA ARG A 27 6.32 20.95 -6.46
C ARG A 27 7.64 21.37 -7.10
N LYS A 28 8.37 22.30 -6.46
CA LYS A 28 9.63 22.79 -7.01
C LYS A 28 10.67 21.67 -7.06
N LYS A 29 10.82 20.93 -5.97
CA LYS A 29 11.75 19.82 -5.88
C LYS A 29 11.41 18.68 -6.82
N ILE A 30 10.12 18.34 -6.95
CA ILE A 30 9.66 17.34 -7.91
C ILE A 30 9.96 17.77 -9.34
N ASP A 31 9.68 19.02 -9.72
CA ASP A 31 10.02 19.56 -11.04
C ASP A 31 11.54 19.51 -11.31
N GLU A 32 12.38 19.84 -10.32
CA GLU A 32 13.84 19.70 -10.42
C GLU A 32 14.28 18.26 -10.67
N ILE A 33 13.68 17.27 -9.96
CA ILE A 33 13.97 15.85 -10.14
C ILE A 33 13.62 15.40 -11.56
N PHE A 34 12.44 15.74 -12.07
CA PHE A 34 12.05 15.43 -13.45
C PHE A 34 12.92 16.13 -14.50
N HIS A 35 13.48 17.30 -14.17
CA HIS A 35 14.40 18.00 -15.08
C HIS A 35 15.80 17.37 -15.12
N LEU A 36 16.26 16.86 -13.97
CA LEU A 36 17.61 16.29 -13.83
C LEU A 36 17.69 14.83 -14.33
N TYR A 37 16.57 14.11 -14.27
CA TYR A 37 16.50 12.70 -14.62
C TYR A 37 15.45 12.48 -15.72
N ASP A 38 15.80 11.65 -16.70
CA ASP A 38 14.86 11.26 -17.75
C ASP A 38 13.95 10.14 -17.20
N ILE A 39 12.92 10.54 -16.46
CA ILE A 39 12.00 9.63 -15.79
C ILE A 39 10.89 9.22 -16.75
N ASP A 40 10.81 7.92 -17.07
CA ASP A 40 9.77 7.36 -17.92
C ASP A 40 8.59 6.79 -17.11
N VAL A 41 8.84 6.35 -15.89
CA VAL A 41 7.85 5.68 -15.06
C VAL A 41 7.80 6.31 -13.67
N VAL A 42 6.58 6.52 -13.18
CA VAL A 42 6.32 6.87 -11.78
C VAL A 42 5.46 5.79 -11.16
N ILE A 43 5.96 5.18 -10.07
CA ILE A 43 5.16 4.28 -9.21
C ILE A 43 4.95 4.99 -7.89
N ASN A 44 3.75 5.49 -7.65
CA ASN A 44 3.45 6.29 -6.46
C ASN A 44 3.03 5.39 -5.30
N PHE A 45 3.99 5.02 -4.45
CA PHE A 45 3.74 4.38 -3.15
C PHE A 45 3.59 5.39 -2.01
N ALA A 46 4.02 6.64 -2.23
CA ALA A 46 4.06 7.64 -1.16
C ALA A 46 2.67 7.97 -0.66
N ALA A 47 2.44 7.73 0.62
CA ALA A 47 1.18 8.03 1.29
C ALA A 47 1.34 8.05 2.82
N GLU A 48 0.52 8.86 3.48
CA GLU A 48 0.16 8.59 4.88
C GLU A 48 -0.82 7.41 4.89
N SER A 49 -0.59 6.40 5.75
CA SER A 49 -1.30 5.11 5.65
C SER A 49 -1.83 4.53 6.97
N HIS A 50 -1.61 5.18 8.11
CA HIS A 50 -2.07 4.69 9.40
C HIS A 50 -3.48 5.21 9.72
N VAL A 51 -4.48 4.31 9.73
CA VAL A 51 -5.89 4.69 9.86
C VAL A 51 -6.16 5.46 11.15
N ASP A 52 -5.62 4.99 12.31
CA ASP A 52 -5.87 5.67 13.59
C ASP A 52 -5.32 7.11 13.58
N ARG A 53 -4.11 7.32 13.03
CA ARG A 53 -3.58 8.67 12.84
C ARG A 53 -4.44 9.53 11.90
N SER A 54 -5.08 8.92 10.90
CA SER A 54 -5.96 9.68 10.00
C SER A 54 -7.22 10.22 10.70
N ILE A 55 -7.63 9.57 11.79
CA ILE A 55 -8.77 10.02 12.61
C ILE A 55 -8.35 11.20 13.49
N GLU A 56 -7.11 11.19 13.99
CA GLU A 56 -6.56 12.23 14.85
C GLU A 56 -6.10 13.46 14.04
N GLU A 57 -5.40 13.24 12.92
CA GLU A 57 -4.77 14.27 12.11
C GLU A 57 -5.10 14.10 10.61
N PRO A 58 -6.37 14.30 10.17
CA PRO A 58 -6.78 14.04 8.79
C PRO A 58 -6.10 14.93 7.75
N GLU A 59 -5.71 16.16 8.09
CA GLU A 59 -5.16 17.14 7.16
C GLU A 59 -3.87 16.64 6.47
N VAL A 60 -2.98 15.99 7.22
CA VAL A 60 -1.74 15.44 6.65
C VAL A 60 -2.01 14.36 5.60
N PHE A 61 -3.09 13.57 5.77
CA PHE A 61 -3.52 12.58 4.79
C PHE A 61 -4.07 13.23 3.52
N LEU A 62 -4.86 14.29 3.66
CA LEU A 62 -5.41 15.01 2.51
C LEU A 62 -4.29 15.68 1.72
N THR A 63 -3.39 16.38 2.38
CA THR A 63 -2.30 17.10 1.72
C THR A 63 -1.29 16.15 1.09
N THR A 64 -0.90 15.06 1.75
CA THR A 64 0.06 14.10 1.21
C THR A 64 -0.58 13.24 0.11
N ASN A 65 -1.70 12.57 0.41
CA ASN A 65 -2.24 11.57 -0.49
C ASN A 65 -2.95 12.18 -1.71
N ILE A 66 -3.56 13.36 -1.57
CA ILE A 66 -4.28 14.01 -2.67
C ILE A 66 -3.39 15.02 -3.37
N ILE A 67 -2.92 16.04 -2.64
CA ILE A 67 -2.12 17.12 -3.25
C ILE A 67 -0.76 16.60 -3.72
N GLY A 68 -0.09 15.74 -2.92
CA GLY A 68 1.17 15.12 -3.33
C GLY A 68 1.02 14.29 -4.61
N THR A 69 -0.05 13.50 -4.72
CA THR A 69 -0.34 12.76 -5.97
C THR A 69 -0.57 13.71 -7.14
N GLN A 70 -1.31 14.80 -6.95
CA GLN A 70 -1.54 15.80 -7.99
C GLN A 70 -0.25 16.49 -8.41
N VAL A 71 0.68 16.76 -7.50
CA VAL A 71 2.00 17.34 -7.82
C VAL A 71 2.80 16.41 -8.73
N LEU A 72 2.85 15.09 -8.40
CA LEU A 72 3.53 14.10 -9.24
C LEU A 72 2.89 13.97 -10.63
N LEU A 73 1.56 13.95 -10.71
CA LEU A 73 0.83 13.89 -11.97
C LEU A 73 1.11 15.11 -12.86
N ASP A 74 1.14 16.31 -12.28
CA ASP A 74 1.44 17.54 -13.03
C ASP A 74 2.87 17.53 -13.59
N ALA A 75 3.84 17.14 -12.77
CA ALA A 75 5.23 17.03 -13.20
C ALA A 75 5.36 16.01 -14.34
N ALA A 76 4.89 14.78 -14.14
CA ALA A 76 4.94 13.73 -15.16
C ALA A 76 4.24 14.18 -16.46
N LYS A 77 3.04 14.74 -16.38
CA LYS A 77 2.32 15.28 -17.54
C LYS A 77 3.12 16.33 -18.29
N LYS A 78 3.76 17.27 -17.57
CA LYS A 78 4.57 18.35 -18.14
C LYS A 78 5.79 17.81 -18.92
N PHE A 79 6.51 16.84 -18.34
CA PHE A 79 7.75 16.33 -18.90
C PHE A 79 7.55 15.23 -19.95
N TRP A 80 6.40 14.56 -19.95
CA TRP A 80 6.11 13.45 -20.86
C TRP A 80 5.34 13.87 -22.11
N LYS A 81 4.69 15.05 -22.14
CA LYS A 81 3.99 15.52 -23.35
C LYS A 81 4.93 15.66 -24.54
N VAL A 82 4.48 15.17 -25.70
CA VAL A 82 5.20 15.34 -26.97
C VAL A 82 5.26 16.81 -27.38
N ASN A 83 4.15 17.55 -27.21
CA ASN A 83 4.12 19.00 -27.41
C ASN A 83 3.68 19.71 -26.12
N PRO A 84 4.62 20.15 -25.25
CA PRO A 84 4.31 20.81 -24.00
C PRO A 84 3.66 22.20 -24.16
N ASN A 85 3.82 22.84 -25.34
CA ASN A 85 3.24 24.15 -25.62
C ASN A 85 1.77 24.08 -26.04
N ASP A 86 1.30 22.92 -26.47
CA ASP A 86 -0.11 22.71 -26.79
C ASP A 86 -0.87 22.20 -25.54
N LYS A 87 -1.71 23.07 -24.97
CA LYS A 87 -2.52 22.70 -23.80
C LYS A 87 -3.50 21.56 -24.07
N TYR A 88 -3.88 21.33 -25.33
CA TYR A 88 -4.80 20.28 -25.76
C TYR A 88 -4.09 18.99 -26.20
N CYS A 89 -2.76 18.98 -26.27
CA CYS A 89 -1.98 17.79 -26.61
C CYS A 89 -2.30 16.66 -25.63
N LYS A 90 -2.70 15.52 -26.18
CA LYS A 90 -2.96 14.26 -25.48
C LYS A 90 -1.96 13.17 -25.87
N GLU A 91 -0.90 13.52 -26.56
CA GLU A 91 0.17 12.62 -26.96
C GLU A 91 1.32 12.72 -25.97
N TYR A 92 1.81 11.56 -25.56
CA TYR A 92 2.90 11.41 -24.61
C TYR A 92 4.04 10.61 -25.23
N LYS A 93 5.24 10.76 -24.68
CA LYS A 93 6.41 9.97 -25.06
C LYS A 93 6.06 8.46 -24.98
N PRO A 94 6.58 7.63 -25.88
CA PRO A 94 6.35 6.19 -25.82
C PRO A 94 6.98 5.60 -24.55
N GLY A 95 6.30 4.62 -23.96
CA GLY A 95 6.80 3.87 -22.80
C GLY A 95 6.61 4.55 -21.44
N VAL A 96 6.11 5.81 -21.39
CA VAL A 96 5.87 6.48 -20.11
C VAL A 96 4.60 5.94 -19.44
N LYS A 97 4.63 5.82 -18.10
CA LYS A 97 3.47 5.33 -17.32
C LYS A 97 3.48 5.86 -15.89
N PHE A 98 2.31 6.25 -15.42
CA PHE A 98 2.06 6.58 -14.01
C PHE A 98 1.24 5.46 -13.37
N LEU A 99 1.77 4.82 -12.34
CA LEU A 99 1.10 3.78 -11.58
C LEU A 99 0.80 4.25 -10.16
N GLN A 100 -0.48 4.36 -9.84
CA GLN A 100 -0.97 4.70 -8.49
C GLN A 100 -1.20 3.45 -7.67
N ILE A 101 -0.51 3.36 -6.53
CA ILE A 101 -0.75 2.30 -5.54
C ILE A 101 -1.85 2.76 -4.59
N SER A 102 -2.97 2.03 -4.59
CA SER A 102 -4.15 2.29 -3.77
C SER A 102 -4.49 1.07 -2.90
N THR A 103 -5.66 1.07 -2.30
CA THR A 103 -6.11 0.09 -1.30
C THR A 103 -7.54 -0.34 -1.57
N ASP A 104 -7.92 -1.53 -1.13
CA ASP A 104 -9.30 -2.02 -1.13
C ASP A 104 -10.22 -1.24 -0.17
N GLU A 105 -9.65 -0.57 0.84
CA GLU A 105 -10.41 0.26 1.78
C GLU A 105 -11.20 1.40 1.11
N VAL A 106 -10.84 1.77 -0.14
CA VAL A 106 -11.57 2.78 -0.91
C VAL A 106 -12.99 2.33 -1.28
N TYR A 107 -13.26 1.03 -1.30
CA TYR A 107 -14.58 0.48 -1.60
C TYR A 107 -15.56 0.56 -0.41
N GLY A 108 -15.05 0.75 0.81
CA GLY A 108 -15.85 0.67 2.04
C GLY A 108 -15.94 -0.75 2.59
N ALA A 109 -17.01 -1.06 3.32
CA ALA A 109 -17.19 -2.34 3.99
C ALA A 109 -18.05 -3.30 3.17
N LEU A 110 -17.66 -4.58 3.18
CA LEU A 110 -18.51 -5.68 2.71
C LEU A 110 -19.40 -6.23 3.82
N GLY A 111 -20.54 -6.79 3.42
CA GLY A 111 -21.33 -7.67 4.27
C GLY A 111 -20.67 -9.04 4.46
N LYS A 112 -21.48 -10.04 4.85
CA LYS A 112 -21.02 -11.41 5.11
C LYS A 112 -20.48 -12.13 3.86
N THR A 113 -20.91 -11.71 2.69
CA THR A 113 -20.62 -12.34 1.39
C THR A 113 -20.23 -11.30 0.36
N GLY A 114 -19.76 -11.76 -0.81
CA GLY A 114 -19.33 -10.90 -1.92
C GLY A 114 -17.86 -10.55 -1.84
N MET A 115 -17.35 -9.94 -2.92
CA MET A 115 -15.98 -9.45 -3.07
C MET A 115 -16.03 -8.11 -3.80
N PHE A 116 -15.04 -7.25 -3.54
CA PHE A 116 -14.87 -6.01 -4.28
C PHE A 116 -14.38 -6.27 -5.70
N VAL A 117 -15.10 -5.73 -6.67
CA VAL A 117 -14.70 -5.70 -8.08
C VAL A 117 -14.42 -4.25 -8.50
N GLU A 118 -13.58 -4.05 -9.53
CA GLU A 118 -13.08 -2.73 -9.93
C GLU A 118 -14.17 -1.74 -10.36
N THR A 119 -15.34 -2.25 -10.75
CA THR A 119 -16.50 -1.44 -11.18
C THR A 119 -17.39 -0.95 -10.04
N MET A 120 -17.15 -1.41 -8.81
CA MET A 120 -17.89 -0.96 -7.64
C MET A 120 -17.66 0.53 -7.34
N PRO A 121 -18.67 1.25 -6.82
CA PRO A 121 -18.49 2.61 -6.36
C PRO A 121 -17.53 2.67 -5.17
N LEU A 122 -16.80 3.78 -5.05
CA LEU A 122 -15.95 4.05 -3.91
C LEU A 122 -16.77 4.65 -2.77
N MET A 123 -16.75 4.01 -1.60
CA MET A 123 -17.53 4.39 -0.43
C MET A 123 -16.67 4.31 0.85
N PRO A 124 -15.54 5.04 0.91
CA PRO A 124 -14.58 4.96 2.02
C PRO A 124 -15.18 5.41 3.34
N ASN A 125 -14.81 4.74 4.45
CA ASN A 125 -15.36 4.99 5.79
C ASN A 125 -14.36 5.63 6.77
N SER A 126 -13.12 5.88 6.36
CA SER A 126 -12.11 6.56 7.18
C SER A 126 -11.49 7.74 6.43
N PRO A 127 -10.88 8.74 7.13
CA PRO A 127 -10.15 9.82 6.47
C PRO A 127 -9.01 9.31 5.59
N TYR A 128 -8.30 8.25 6.01
CA TYR A 128 -7.30 7.59 5.20
C TYR A 128 -7.89 7.06 3.89
N SER A 129 -8.89 6.18 3.97
CA SER A 129 -9.49 5.58 2.78
C SER A 129 -10.14 6.62 1.87
N ALA A 130 -10.74 7.69 2.44
CA ALA A 130 -11.27 8.81 1.68
C ALA A 130 -10.16 9.58 0.92
N SER A 131 -9.00 9.80 1.54
CA SER A 131 -7.87 10.43 0.88
C SER A 131 -7.31 9.58 -0.27
N LYS A 132 -7.24 8.26 -0.10
CA LYS A 132 -6.82 7.32 -1.15
C LYS A 132 -7.83 7.25 -2.31
N ALA A 133 -9.14 7.19 -1.99
CA ALA A 133 -10.20 7.24 -3.01
C ALA A 133 -10.16 8.55 -3.81
N SER A 134 -9.92 9.68 -3.14
CA SER A 134 -9.77 10.99 -3.80
C SER A 134 -8.55 11.02 -4.74
N ALA A 135 -7.42 10.45 -4.31
CA ALA A 135 -6.24 10.29 -5.16
C ALA A 135 -6.54 9.43 -6.41
N ASP A 136 -7.24 8.30 -6.26
CA ASP A 136 -7.68 7.46 -7.37
C ASP A 136 -8.55 8.24 -8.37
N MET A 137 -9.49 9.05 -7.85
CA MET A 137 -10.37 9.87 -8.70
C MET A 137 -9.58 10.92 -9.49
N ILE A 138 -8.56 11.55 -8.88
CA ILE A 138 -7.69 12.52 -9.55
C ILE A 138 -6.87 11.82 -10.64
N VAL A 139 -6.24 10.69 -10.34
CA VAL A 139 -5.47 9.91 -11.31
C VAL A 139 -6.35 9.51 -12.50
N ARG A 140 -7.55 8.99 -12.23
CA ARG A 140 -8.53 8.66 -13.28
C ARG A 140 -8.94 9.90 -14.10
N ALA A 141 -9.15 11.04 -13.44
CA ALA A 141 -9.51 12.28 -14.12
C ALA A 141 -8.41 12.76 -15.06
N TYR A 142 -7.12 12.60 -14.70
CA TYR A 142 -6.00 12.94 -15.59
C TYR A 142 -6.01 12.08 -16.86
N HIS A 143 -6.31 10.78 -16.74
CA HIS A 143 -6.49 9.93 -17.90
C HIS A 143 -7.64 10.41 -18.79
N LYS A 144 -8.83 10.59 -18.23
CA LYS A 144 -10.03 10.98 -19.00
C LYS A 144 -9.92 12.37 -19.62
N THR A 145 -9.34 13.33 -18.90
CA THR A 145 -9.23 14.72 -19.36
C THR A 145 -8.08 14.93 -20.34
N TYR A 146 -6.91 14.36 -20.00
CA TYR A 146 -5.67 14.65 -20.72
C TYR A 146 -5.14 13.48 -21.57
N GLY A 147 -5.81 12.31 -21.58
CA GLY A 147 -5.27 11.10 -22.22
C GLY A 147 -4.01 10.56 -21.52
N PHE A 148 -3.76 10.96 -20.26
CA PHE A 148 -2.54 10.65 -19.55
C PHE A 148 -2.42 9.14 -19.25
N PRO A 149 -1.26 8.50 -19.57
CA PRO A 149 -1.10 7.04 -19.40
C PRO A 149 -0.96 6.68 -17.92
N ILE A 150 -1.99 6.04 -17.38
CA ILE A 150 -2.06 5.63 -15.97
C ILE A 150 -2.53 4.19 -15.80
N ASN A 151 -2.14 3.58 -14.68
CA ASN A 151 -2.91 2.51 -14.06
C ASN A 151 -3.10 2.79 -12.57
N ILE A 152 -4.11 2.17 -11.98
CA ILE A 152 -4.36 2.16 -10.54
C ILE A 152 -4.39 0.71 -10.07
N THR A 153 -3.67 0.39 -8.99
CA THR A 153 -3.82 -0.90 -8.33
C THR A 153 -4.47 -0.71 -6.96
N ARG A 154 -5.41 -1.57 -6.60
CA ARG A 154 -6.04 -1.60 -5.28
C ARG A 154 -5.73 -2.93 -4.63
N CYS A 155 -4.89 -2.91 -3.61
CA CYS A 155 -4.44 -4.13 -2.95
C CYS A 155 -5.18 -4.38 -1.64
N SER A 156 -5.27 -5.65 -1.28
CA SER A 156 -5.68 -6.09 0.05
C SER A 156 -4.56 -5.91 1.09
N ASN A 157 -4.80 -6.33 2.34
CA ASN A 157 -3.84 -6.15 3.43
C ASN A 157 -2.53 -6.88 3.17
N ASN A 158 -1.44 -6.13 3.09
CA ASN A 158 -0.11 -6.69 2.89
C ASN A 158 0.49 -7.22 4.19
N TYR A 159 1.33 -8.26 4.09
CA TYR A 159 2.19 -8.76 5.14
C TYR A 159 3.49 -9.32 4.55
N GLY A 160 4.53 -9.43 5.36
CA GLY A 160 5.83 -9.95 4.92
C GLY A 160 7.00 -9.22 5.58
N PRO A 161 8.22 -9.44 5.08
CA PRO A 161 9.42 -8.74 5.50
C PRO A 161 9.30 -7.21 5.42
N TYR A 162 10.03 -6.50 6.29
CA TYR A 162 10.15 -5.05 6.32
C TYR A 162 8.85 -4.25 6.57
N GLN A 163 7.75 -4.91 6.97
CA GLN A 163 6.53 -4.19 7.33
C GLN A 163 6.75 -3.41 8.63
N PHE A 164 6.40 -2.12 8.62
CA PHE A 164 6.60 -1.23 9.78
C PHE A 164 5.83 -1.76 11.01
N PRO A 165 6.48 -1.80 12.21
CA PRO A 165 5.99 -2.55 13.37
C PRO A 165 4.77 -1.98 14.07
N GLU A 166 4.13 -0.93 13.56
CA GLU A 166 2.80 -0.47 13.99
C GLU A 166 1.64 -1.30 13.40
N LYS A 167 1.91 -2.06 12.31
CA LYS A 167 0.90 -2.88 11.66
C LYS A 167 0.67 -4.20 12.40
N LEU A 168 -0.54 -4.78 12.23
CA LEU A 168 -1.01 -5.90 13.04
C LEU A 168 0.01 -7.04 13.20
N ILE A 169 0.49 -7.62 12.09
CA ILE A 169 1.36 -8.80 12.16
C ILE A 169 2.69 -8.51 12.85
N PRO A 170 3.50 -7.51 12.41
CA PRO A 170 4.75 -7.23 13.09
C PRO A 170 4.59 -6.72 14.52
N LEU A 171 3.53 -5.97 14.82
CA LEU A 171 3.21 -5.53 16.18
C LEU A 171 2.98 -6.73 17.11
N MET A 172 2.17 -7.70 16.66
CA MET A 172 1.87 -8.90 17.47
C MET A 172 3.12 -9.78 17.65
N ILE A 173 3.96 -9.94 16.61
CA ILE A 173 5.22 -10.68 16.72
C ILE A 173 6.13 -10.00 17.75
N ASN A 174 6.39 -8.69 17.62
CA ASN A 174 7.28 -7.94 18.52
C ASN A 174 6.77 -7.96 19.98
N ASN A 175 5.46 -7.78 20.19
CA ASN A 175 4.89 -7.83 21.52
C ASN A 175 4.94 -9.23 22.12
N CYS A 176 4.68 -10.28 21.33
CA CYS A 176 4.82 -11.69 21.76
C CYS A 176 6.24 -11.98 22.22
N LEU A 177 7.25 -11.57 21.46
CA LEU A 177 8.67 -11.79 21.81
C LEU A 177 9.04 -11.10 23.13
N LYS A 178 8.48 -9.93 23.39
CA LYS A 178 8.72 -9.13 24.61
C LYS A 178 7.74 -9.43 25.74
N GLU A 179 6.89 -10.44 25.59
CA GLU A 179 5.83 -10.83 26.55
C GLU A 179 4.92 -9.67 26.97
N LYS A 180 4.67 -8.75 26.05
CA LYS A 180 3.76 -7.61 26.22
C LYS A 180 2.33 -7.97 25.82
N GLU A 181 1.36 -7.18 26.30
CA GLU A 181 -0.03 -7.30 25.88
C GLU A 181 -0.20 -7.19 24.36
N LEU A 182 -1.09 -8.01 23.81
CA LEU A 182 -1.47 -8.05 22.40
C LEU A 182 -2.83 -7.37 22.22
N PRO A 183 -2.85 -6.09 21.83
CA PRO A 183 -4.10 -5.35 21.72
C PRO A 183 -4.93 -5.85 20.52
N VAL A 184 -6.15 -6.34 20.81
CA VAL A 184 -7.12 -6.77 19.81
C VAL A 184 -8.32 -5.83 19.85
N TYR A 185 -8.58 -5.13 18.77
CA TYR A 185 -9.69 -4.20 18.64
C TYR A 185 -11.05 -4.93 18.67
N GLY A 186 -11.99 -4.43 19.49
CA GLY A 186 -13.33 -4.96 19.61
C GLY A 186 -13.35 -6.45 19.98
N ASP A 187 -13.97 -7.28 19.15
CA ASP A 187 -14.03 -8.74 19.31
C ASP A 187 -12.96 -9.47 18.49
N GLY A 188 -12.14 -8.75 17.72
CA GLY A 188 -11.11 -9.31 16.85
C GLY A 188 -11.62 -10.01 15.61
N MET A 189 -12.92 -9.97 15.34
CA MET A 189 -13.56 -10.69 14.24
C MET A 189 -13.61 -9.90 12.93
N GLN A 190 -12.88 -8.79 12.83
CA GLN A 190 -12.69 -8.10 11.56
C GLN A 190 -11.91 -8.99 10.60
N VAL A 191 -12.49 -9.22 9.42
CA VAL A 191 -11.91 -10.10 8.40
C VAL A 191 -11.15 -9.25 7.37
N ARG A 192 -9.95 -9.71 7.04
CA ARG A 192 -9.09 -9.11 6.01
C ARG A 192 -8.62 -10.18 5.05
N ASP A 193 -8.48 -9.82 3.79
CA ASP A 193 -7.75 -10.62 2.81
C ASP A 193 -6.25 -10.28 2.94
N TRP A 194 -5.41 -11.30 3.06
CA TRP A 194 -3.98 -11.14 3.33
C TRP A 194 -3.13 -11.50 2.12
N LEU A 195 -2.38 -10.51 1.64
CA LEU A 195 -1.52 -10.60 0.47
C LEU A 195 -0.06 -10.55 0.88
N HIS A 196 0.73 -11.58 0.50
CA HIS A 196 2.17 -11.54 0.75
C HIS A 196 2.83 -10.42 -0.07
N VAL A 197 3.77 -9.68 0.52
CA VAL A 197 4.39 -8.52 -0.11
C VAL A 197 5.08 -8.84 -1.44
N SER A 198 5.68 -10.03 -1.58
CA SER A 198 6.31 -10.47 -2.84
C SER A 198 5.27 -10.67 -3.94
N ASP A 199 4.09 -11.20 -3.62
CA ASP A 199 2.99 -11.31 -4.58
C ASP A 199 2.50 -9.92 -5.00
N HIS A 200 2.38 -8.98 -4.04
CA HIS A 200 2.02 -7.61 -4.38
C HIS A 200 3.05 -6.95 -5.31
N CYS A 201 4.34 -7.07 -5.02
CA CYS A 201 5.39 -6.53 -5.88
C CYS A 201 5.33 -7.15 -7.30
N SER A 202 5.12 -8.47 -7.42
CA SER A 202 4.99 -9.13 -8.72
C SER A 202 3.75 -8.68 -9.50
N ALA A 203 2.64 -8.39 -8.79
CA ALA A 203 1.44 -7.83 -9.41
C ALA A 203 1.67 -6.41 -9.94
N ILE A 204 2.33 -5.56 -9.15
CA ILE A 204 2.70 -4.19 -9.55
C ILE A 204 3.58 -4.23 -10.81
N ASP A 205 4.60 -5.07 -10.83
CA ASP A 205 5.47 -5.27 -11.99
C ASP A 205 4.68 -5.73 -13.22
N THR A 206 3.77 -6.68 -13.03
CA THR A 206 2.88 -7.17 -14.09
C THR A 206 1.99 -6.05 -14.64
N VAL A 207 1.35 -5.25 -13.77
CA VAL A 207 0.49 -4.14 -14.20
C VAL A 207 1.32 -3.06 -14.89
N LEU A 208 2.51 -2.75 -14.39
CA LEU A 208 3.40 -1.78 -15.01
C LEU A 208 3.70 -2.13 -16.47
N HIS A 209 4.02 -3.38 -16.74
CA HIS A 209 4.47 -3.82 -18.06
C HIS A 209 3.33 -4.24 -19.01
N LYS A 210 2.20 -4.73 -18.49
CA LYS A 210 1.12 -5.31 -19.28
C LYS A 210 -0.23 -4.63 -19.09
N GLY A 211 -0.38 -3.78 -18.07
CA GLY A 211 -1.66 -3.12 -17.76
C GLY A 211 -2.11 -2.21 -18.89
N VAL A 212 -3.39 -2.26 -19.21
CA VAL A 212 -4.03 -1.39 -20.19
C VAL A 212 -4.18 0.01 -19.60
N ASP A 213 -3.76 1.03 -20.33
CA ASP A 213 -3.80 2.42 -19.86
C ASP A 213 -5.24 2.86 -19.51
N GLY A 214 -5.35 3.49 -18.36
CA GLY A 214 -6.64 3.95 -17.81
C GLY A 214 -7.37 2.93 -16.95
N GLU A 215 -6.90 1.68 -16.89
CA GLU A 215 -7.54 0.60 -16.15
C GLU A 215 -7.10 0.52 -14.70
N VAL A 216 -8.04 0.03 -13.88
CA VAL A 216 -7.84 -0.31 -12.46
C VAL A 216 -7.72 -1.82 -12.34
N TYR A 217 -6.80 -2.30 -11.51
CA TYR A 217 -6.61 -3.72 -11.20
C TYR A 217 -6.65 -3.95 -9.70
N ASN A 218 -7.53 -4.83 -9.27
CA ASN A 218 -7.58 -5.33 -7.92
C ASN A 218 -6.51 -6.42 -7.70
N ILE A 219 -5.85 -6.37 -6.53
CA ILE A 219 -4.78 -7.31 -6.18
C ILE A 219 -5.05 -7.86 -4.77
N GLY A 220 -5.47 -9.11 -4.67
CA GLY A 220 -5.77 -9.78 -3.40
C GLY A 220 -5.03 -11.09 -3.23
N GLY A 221 -4.92 -11.54 -1.98
CA GLY A 221 -4.28 -12.79 -1.64
C GLY A 221 -5.18 -14.01 -1.71
N ASN A 222 -6.50 -13.81 -1.78
CA ASN A 222 -7.52 -14.86 -1.62
C ASN A 222 -7.40 -15.60 -0.26
N ASN A 223 -6.96 -14.88 0.78
CA ASN A 223 -6.65 -15.41 2.10
C ASN A 223 -7.43 -14.65 3.18
N GLU A 224 -8.75 -14.77 3.20
CA GLU A 224 -9.57 -14.15 4.23
C GLU A 224 -9.34 -14.80 5.59
N LYS A 225 -8.94 -14.00 6.58
CA LYS A 225 -8.75 -14.42 7.99
C LYS A 225 -9.28 -13.35 8.94
N ALA A 226 -9.87 -13.77 10.05
CA ALA A 226 -10.18 -12.85 11.13
C ALA A 226 -8.90 -12.43 11.87
N ASN A 227 -8.83 -11.19 12.34
CA ASN A 227 -7.65 -10.67 13.01
C ASN A 227 -7.28 -11.52 14.25
N ILE A 228 -8.27 -11.98 15.01
CA ILE A 228 -8.03 -12.83 16.20
C ILE A 228 -7.38 -14.17 15.82
N ASP A 229 -7.71 -14.74 14.66
CA ASP A 229 -7.14 -16.01 14.23
C ASP A 229 -5.65 -15.86 13.90
N ILE A 230 -5.27 -14.71 13.32
CA ILE A 230 -3.87 -14.37 13.06
C ILE A 230 -3.10 -14.19 14.36
N VAL A 231 -3.66 -13.44 15.32
CA VAL A 231 -3.03 -13.23 16.63
C VAL A 231 -2.79 -14.57 17.31
N LYS A 232 -3.79 -15.46 17.35
CA LYS A 232 -3.65 -16.81 17.92
C LYS A 232 -2.65 -17.68 17.17
N LEU A 233 -2.57 -17.54 15.84
CA LEU A 233 -1.57 -18.26 15.05
C LEU A 233 -0.15 -17.82 15.42
N ILE A 234 0.10 -16.51 15.54
CA ILE A 234 1.39 -15.96 15.94
C ILE A 234 1.78 -16.45 17.35
N ILE A 235 0.86 -16.36 18.32
CA ILE A 235 1.07 -16.84 19.69
C ILE A 235 1.51 -18.31 19.68
N ARG A 236 0.76 -19.17 18.98
CA ARG A 236 1.05 -20.62 18.90
C ARG A 236 2.40 -20.90 18.23
N THR A 237 2.70 -20.17 17.14
CA THR A 237 3.97 -20.35 16.43
C THR A 237 5.17 -19.95 17.29
N LEU A 238 5.02 -18.93 18.12
CA LEU A 238 6.08 -18.43 19.02
C LEU A 238 6.09 -19.16 20.40
N GLY A 239 5.18 -20.11 20.63
CA GLY A 239 5.10 -20.85 21.90
C GLY A 239 4.72 -19.98 23.10
N LYS A 240 3.93 -18.93 22.89
CA LYS A 240 3.51 -17.98 23.93
C LYS A 240 2.09 -18.25 24.43
N SER A 241 1.70 -17.61 25.52
CA SER A 241 0.38 -17.78 26.13
C SER A 241 -0.69 -16.89 25.49
N GLU A 242 -1.89 -17.43 25.28
CA GLU A 242 -3.07 -16.62 24.87
C GLU A 242 -3.50 -15.61 25.94
N ASN A 243 -3.01 -15.72 27.19
CA ASN A 243 -3.23 -14.72 28.23
C ASN A 243 -2.64 -13.34 27.88
N LEU A 244 -1.76 -13.24 26.91
CA LEU A 244 -1.24 -11.96 26.40
C LEU A 244 -2.30 -11.18 25.62
N ILE A 245 -3.37 -11.83 25.11
CA ILE A 245 -4.43 -11.15 24.36
C ILE A 245 -5.19 -10.21 25.30
N LYS A 246 -5.29 -8.94 24.85
CA LYS A 246 -6.08 -7.92 25.52
C LYS A 246 -7.05 -7.28 24.56
N TYR A 247 -8.33 -7.51 24.77
CA TYR A 247 -9.36 -6.83 23.99
C TYR A 247 -9.44 -5.37 24.40
N VAL A 248 -9.31 -4.48 23.41
CA VAL A 248 -9.36 -3.03 23.58
C VAL A 248 -10.58 -2.45 22.86
N LYS A 249 -10.94 -1.20 23.20
CA LYS A 249 -12.06 -0.50 22.55
C LYS A 249 -11.84 -0.45 21.04
N ASP A 250 -12.88 -0.77 20.29
CA ASP A 250 -12.82 -0.70 18.83
C ASP A 250 -12.71 0.75 18.33
N ARG A 251 -12.04 0.93 17.19
CA ARG A 251 -11.87 2.26 16.57
C ARG A 251 -13.14 2.69 15.83
N PRO A 252 -13.44 4.00 15.74
CA PRO A 252 -14.52 4.51 14.90
C PRO A 252 -14.34 4.14 13.43
N GLY A 253 -15.42 3.78 12.74
CA GLY A 253 -15.38 3.46 11.31
C GLY A 253 -14.60 2.17 10.98
N HIS A 254 -14.46 1.24 11.91
CA HIS A 254 -13.75 -0.01 11.68
C HIS A 254 -14.57 -0.97 10.83
N ASP A 255 -14.26 -1.05 9.57
CA ASP A 255 -14.93 -1.92 8.61
C ASP A 255 -14.80 -3.40 9.00
N ARG A 256 -15.93 -4.12 8.89
CA ARG A 256 -16.02 -5.51 9.36
C ARG A 256 -15.31 -6.51 8.47
N ARG A 257 -15.38 -6.33 7.14
CA ARG A 257 -14.83 -7.29 6.21
C ARG A 257 -14.37 -6.63 4.91
N TYR A 258 -13.18 -7.04 4.47
CA TYR A 258 -12.65 -6.78 3.14
C TYR A 258 -12.33 -8.11 2.46
N ALA A 259 -12.72 -8.23 1.21
CA ALA A 259 -12.34 -9.31 0.31
C ALA A 259 -12.30 -8.78 -1.12
N ILE A 260 -11.29 -9.14 -1.87
CA ILE A 260 -11.04 -8.57 -3.19
C ILE A 260 -11.11 -9.66 -4.27
N ASP A 261 -11.68 -9.34 -5.43
CA ASP A 261 -11.74 -10.21 -6.58
C ASP A 261 -10.57 -9.93 -7.52
N ASN A 262 -9.74 -10.95 -7.78
CA ASN A 262 -8.58 -10.90 -8.65
C ASN A 262 -8.88 -11.31 -10.09
N THR A 263 -10.14 -11.57 -10.46
CA THR A 263 -10.50 -12.15 -11.76
C THR A 263 -9.96 -11.32 -12.90
N LYS A 264 -10.04 -10.00 -12.82
CA LYS A 264 -9.60 -9.11 -13.90
C LYS A 264 -8.09 -9.22 -14.15
N ILE A 265 -7.26 -9.02 -13.12
CA ILE A 265 -5.81 -9.11 -13.30
C ILE A 265 -5.37 -10.50 -13.74
N THR A 266 -6.04 -11.55 -13.25
CA THR A 266 -5.74 -12.93 -13.65
C THR A 266 -6.09 -13.18 -15.12
N THR A 267 -7.26 -12.78 -15.56
CA THR A 267 -7.73 -13.06 -16.92
C THR A 267 -7.08 -12.19 -17.97
N GLU A 268 -6.85 -10.92 -17.67
CA GLU A 268 -6.27 -9.98 -18.63
C GLU A 268 -4.73 -10.03 -18.66
N LEU A 269 -4.07 -10.18 -17.50
CA LEU A 269 -2.62 -10.05 -17.39
C LEU A 269 -1.91 -11.36 -17.03
N GLY A 270 -2.65 -12.41 -16.67
CA GLY A 270 -2.11 -13.72 -16.31
C GLY A 270 -1.49 -13.79 -14.91
N TRP A 271 -1.67 -12.77 -14.07
CA TRP A 271 -1.13 -12.77 -12.72
C TRP A 271 -2.06 -13.49 -11.73
N LYS A 272 -1.45 -14.17 -10.77
CA LYS A 272 -2.13 -14.74 -9.60
C LYS A 272 -1.15 -14.81 -8.42
N PRO A 273 -1.65 -14.74 -7.16
CA PRO A 273 -0.78 -14.93 -5.99
C PRO A 273 -0.23 -16.36 -5.97
N VAL A 274 1.01 -16.51 -5.51
CA VAL A 274 1.68 -17.80 -5.36
C VAL A 274 1.83 -18.25 -3.92
N TYR A 275 1.80 -17.30 -2.96
CA TYR A 275 1.88 -17.60 -1.54
C TYR A 275 0.54 -18.06 -0.98
N THR A 276 0.53 -19.21 -0.30
CA THR A 276 -0.54 -19.51 0.67
C THR A 276 -0.28 -18.69 1.95
N PHE A 277 -1.35 -18.38 2.69
CA PHE A 277 -1.18 -17.64 3.95
C PHE A 277 -0.31 -18.44 4.95
N GLU A 278 -0.52 -19.76 5.03
CA GLU A 278 0.19 -20.64 5.94
C GLU A 278 1.70 -20.70 5.68
N GLN A 279 2.10 -20.59 4.41
CA GLN A 279 3.51 -20.51 4.02
C GLN A 279 4.06 -19.12 4.31
N GLY A 280 3.42 -18.08 3.80
CA GLY A 280 3.90 -16.71 3.92
C GLY A 280 3.99 -16.22 5.37
N ILE A 281 3.05 -16.60 6.24
CA ILE A 281 3.09 -16.19 7.65
C ILE A 281 4.26 -16.82 8.41
N LYS A 282 4.60 -18.08 8.11
CA LYS A 282 5.76 -18.74 8.71
C LYS A 282 7.06 -18.06 8.30
N GLU A 283 7.22 -17.78 7.00
CA GLU A 283 8.40 -17.08 6.49
C GLU A 283 8.48 -15.67 7.08
N THR A 284 7.35 -14.98 7.21
CA THR A 284 7.28 -13.65 7.84
C THR A 284 7.71 -13.69 9.31
N ILE A 285 7.16 -14.61 10.11
CA ILE A 285 7.54 -14.73 11.52
C ILE A 285 9.05 -15.04 11.62
N GLN A 286 9.57 -15.98 10.82
CA GLN A 286 10.98 -16.32 10.82
C GLN A 286 11.85 -15.12 10.46
N TRP A 287 11.45 -14.33 9.46
CA TRP A 287 12.18 -13.11 9.09
C TRP A 287 12.30 -12.14 10.28
N TYR A 288 11.22 -11.91 11.04
CA TYR A 288 11.27 -11.03 12.21
C TYR A 288 12.12 -11.60 13.35
N LEU A 289 12.19 -12.94 13.50
CA LEU A 289 13.09 -13.59 14.45
C LEU A 289 14.57 -13.40 14.08
N ASP A 290 14.88 -13.44 12.79
CA ASP A 290 16.23 -13.32 12.26
C ASP A 290 16.68 -11.85 12.16
N ASN A 291 15.75 -10.88 12.21
CA ASN A 291 16.02 -9.44 12.03
C ASN A 291 15.54 -8.60 13.22
N THR A 292 15.82 -9.06 14.44
CA THR A 292 15.41 -8.36 15.68
C THR A 292 16.06 -6.98 15.82
N GLU A 293 17.31 -6.82 15.39
CA GLU A 293 18.02 -5.53 15.39
C GLU A 293 17.29 -4.49 14.52
N TRP A 294 16.80 -4.88 13.33
CA TRP A 294 16.02 -4.01 12.47
C TRP A 294 14.73 -3.48 13.16
N ILE A 295 14.05 -4.35 13.92
CA ILE A 295 12.86 -3.95 14.68
C ILE A 295 13.25 -3.01 15.83
N GLU A 296 14.34 -3.32 16.54
CA GLU A 296 14.80 -2.53 17.68
C GLU A 296 15.19 -1.13 17.25
N ASN A 297 15.89 -0.97 16.13
CA ASN A 297 16.24 0.34 15.54
C ASN A 297 14.98 1.18 15.22
N ILE A 298 13.92 0.56 14.71
CA ILE A 298 12.66 1.29 14.46
C ILE A 298 11.97 1.69 15.76
N VAL A 299 11.90 0.78 16.73
CA VAL A 299 11.20 1.03 18.01
C VAL A 299 11.95 2.07 18.87
N SER A 300 13.28 2.13 18.79
CA SER A 300 14.09 3.16 19.47
C SER A 300 14.04 4.51 18.75
N GLY A 301 13.73 4.54 17.47
CA GLY A 301 13.78 5.74 16.62
C GLY A 301 15.14 5.96 15.95
N ASP A 302 16.07 5.03 16.06
CA ASP A 302 17.45 5.18 15.54
C ASP A 302 17.57 5.03 14.01
N TYR A 303 16.46 4.77 13.33
CA TYR A 303 16.38 4.61 11.86
C TYR A 303 16.16 5.93 11.09
N VAL A 304 15.93 7.06 11.75
CA VAL A 304 15.58 8.37 11.16
C VAL A 304 16.80 9.17 10.75
#